data_22281604bbc48964cc82d7178eb2993e
#
_entry.id   22281604bbc48964cc82d7178eb2993e
#
_cell.length_a   1.000
_cell.length_b   1.000
_cell.length_c   1.000
_cell.angle_alpha   90.00
_cell.angle_beta   90.00
_cell.angle_gamma   90.00
#
_symmetry.space_group_name_H-M   'P 1'
#
loop_
_entity.id
_entity.type
_entity.pdbx_description
1 polymer ?
#
loop_
_entity_poly.entity_id
_entity_poly.type
_entity_poly.pdbx_seq_one_letter_code
_entity_poly.pdbx_strand_id
1 'polypeptide(L)'
;MEINKKRLQELYEQEQSKTLAAKAYCEEVGIIYDESFRKKANSYILKAERIPEDDDLENDTDTETNQYEKVSSLSALKPDGTIMSIKEYCGFYGIPFEDVRTYKLVTHTGKGAYYNIASNPVDGGYAEAFHKKILEDIANIPNKPKTIRRVDTDDVKKDDEHLFVIDPADVHIGKLAKSFETGEDYDNQIAVQRVREGVDGLLAKAKGFRIDKILFVGGNDILHIDTPKRTTTSGTDQDTDGMWYTNFLIAKELYIEILTKLVKVADVHFVFNPSNHDYTHGFFLADVIQTYFKDCKNITFDCSIAHRKYFVYDQNLIGTTHGDGGKMDNLPLTMAHESPDWGSCKHRYIYIHHFHHKISKDYMSVCVEALRSPSGTDSWHHRNQYQHAPKAIEGYIHHPLHGQIARLTHLF
;
A
#
# COMPACT_ATOMS: atom_id res chain seq x y z
N MET A 1 19.00 -30.19 18.41
CA MET A 1 20.01 -29.97 19.45
C MET A 1 20.00 -28.48 19.80
N GLU A 2 19.96 -28.14 21.05
CA GLU A 2 19.89 -26.76 21.53
C GLU A 2 21.33 -26.20 21.61
N ILE A 3 21.57 -25.03 20.99
CA ILE A 3 22.91 -24.42 20.97
C ILE A 3 23.18 -23.80 22.34
N ASN A 4 24.30 -24.14 22.97
CA ASN A 4 24.75 -23.49 24.18
C ASN A 4 25.26 -22.07 23.84
N LYS A 5 24.41 -21.09 24.09
CA LYS A 5 24.66 -19.69 23.73
C LYS A 5 25.86 -19.08 24.48
N LYS A 6 26.03 -19.46 25.75
CA LYS A 6 27.14 -18.98 26.56
C LYS A 6 28.48 -19.44 25.98
N ARG A 7 28.57 -20.75 25.64
CA ARG A 7 29.81 -21.30 25.07
C ARG A 7 30.12 -20.73 23.68
N LEU A 8 29.10 -20.50 22.88
CA LEU A 8 29.23 -19.87 21.56
C LEU A 8 29.74 -18.41 21.69
N GLN A 9 29.31 -17.69 22.69
CA GLN A 9 29.80 -16.33 23.00
C GLN A 9 31.26 -16.33 23.44
N GLU A 10 31.66 -17.24 24.33
CA GLU A 10 33.04 -17.38 24.76
C GLU A 10 34.01 -17.66 23.57
N LEU A 11 33.57 -18.52 22.65
CA LEU A 11 34.33 -18.80 21.43
C LEU A 11 34.38 -17.58 20.49
N TYR A 12 33.32 -16.79 20.42
CA TYR A 12 33.33 -15.54 19.64
C TYR A 12 34.31 -14.51 20.22
N GLU A 13 34.38 -14.39 21.54
CA GLU A 13 35.36 -13.49 22.21
C GLU A 13 36.79 -13.92 21.96
N GLN A 14 37.07 -15.23 21.86
CA GLN A 14 38.35 -15.76 21.51
C GLN A 14 38.73 -15.57 20.04
N GLU A 15 37.82 -15.91 19.13
CA GLU A 15 38.09 -15.95 17.71
C GLU A 15 37.91 -14.60 17.02
N GLN A 16 37.21 -13.64 17.65
CA GLN A 16 36.88 -12.30 17.13
C GLN A 16 36.17 -12.38 15.74
N SER A 17 35.60 -13.55 15.41
CA SER A 17 34.91 -13.83 14.16
C SER A 17 33.73 -14.78 14.39
N LYS A 18 32.53 -14.34 14.03
CA LYS A 18 31.29 -15.13 14.17
C LYS A 18 31.35 -16.45 13.39
N THR A 19 32.01 -16.44 12.23
CA THR A 19 32.18 -17.64 11.41
C THR A 19 33.13 -18.64 12.02
N LEU A 20 34.27 -18.17 12.56
CA LEU A 20 35.25 -19.02 13.25
C LEU A 20 34.69 -19.56 14.56
N ALA A 21 34.02 -18.75 15.36
CA ALA A 21 33.34 -19.19 16.58
C ALA A 21 32.29 -20.28 16.31
N ALA A 22 31.48 -20.12 15.26
CA ALA A 22 30.51 -21.15 14.87
C ALA A 22 31.17 -22.46 14.40
N LYS A 23 32.32 -22.40 13.72
CA LYS A 23 33.10 -23.58 13.33
C LYS A 23 33.70 -24.28 14.54
N ALA A 24 34.41 -23.51 15.42
CA ALA A 24 34.97 -24.03 16.64
C ALA A 24 33.95 -24.68 17.55
N TYR A 25 32.75 -24.10 17.65
CA TYR A 25 31.63 -24.70 18.37
C TYR A 25 31.19 -26.05 17.75
N CYS A 26 31.10 -26.13 16.43
CA CYS A 26 30.75 -27.37 15.75
C CYS A 26 31.79 -28.46 15.98
N GLU A 27 33.06 -28.14 15.93
CA GLU A 27 34.16 -29.05 16.22
C GLU A 27 34.13 -29.56 17.67
N GLU A 28 33.90 -28.67 18.63
CA GLU A 28 33.85 -29.01 20.06
C GLU A 28 32.68 -29.93 20.41
N VAL A 29 31.49 -29.73 19.77
CA VAL A 29 30.30 -30.54 20.07
C VAL A 29 30.10 -31.68 19.06
N GLY A 30 31.00 -31.90 18.10
CA GLY A 30 31.00 -33.01 17.17
C GLY A 30 29.87 -32.98 16.13
N ILE A 31 29.46 -31.79 15.67
CA ILE A 31 28.43 -31.61 14.63
C ILE A 31 29.02 -31.05 13.33
N ILE A 32 28.36 -31.36 12.22
CA ILE A 32 28.79 -30.87 10.92
C ILE A 32 28.43 -29.39 10.78
N TYR A 33 29.44 -28.58 10.44
CA TYR A 33 29.25 -27.17 10.14
C TYR A 33 28.62 -27.00 8.73
N ASP A 34 27.47 -26.39 8.67
CA ASP A 34 26.79 -26.04 7.43
C ASP A 34 26.27 -24.60 7.44
N GLU A 35 25.74 -24.14 6.31
CA GLU A 35 25.20 -22.79 6.14
C GLU A 35 24.01 -22.50 7.03
N SER A 36 23.18 -23.50 7.34
CA SER A 36 22.01 -23.38 8.21
C SER A 36 22.46 -23.17 9.67
N PHE A 37 23.45 -23.96 10.12
CA PHE A 37 24.04 -23.79 11.45
C PHE A 37 24.71 -22.44 11.59
N ARG A 38 25.49 -22.00 10.58
CA ARG A 38 26.14 -20.69 10.56
C ARG A 38 25.15 -19.54 10.79
N LYS A 39 24.04 -19.53 10.05
CA LYS A 39 22.99 -18.50 10.19
C LYS A 39 22.40 -18.48 11.60
N LYS A 40 22.11 -19.68 12.14
CA LYS A 40 21.54 -19.82 13.47
C LYS A 40 22.53 -19.39 14.58
N ALA A 41 23.80 -19.80 14.49
CA ALA A 41 24.84 -19.40 15.42
C ALA A 41 25.09 -17.88 15.40
N ASN A 42 25.19 -17.28 14.21
CA ASN A 42 25.37 -15.84 14.06
C ASN A 42 24.18 -15.06 14.67
N SER A 43 22.97 -15.55 14.60
CA SER A 43 21.81 -14.90 15.22
C SER A 43 21.88 -14.89 16.76
N TYR A 44 22.48 -15.89 17.36
CA TYR A 44 22.68 -15.94 18.82
C TYR A 44 23.82 -15.04 19.27
N ILE A 45 24.93 -14.97 18.55
CA ILE A 45 26.05 -14.06 18.85
C ILE A 45 25.56 -12.61 18.77
N LEU A 46 24.77 -12.24 17.74
CA LEU A 46 24.20 -10.90 17.64
C LEU A 46 23.27 -10.53 18.80
N LYS A 47 22.51 -11.49 19.30
CA LYS A 47 21.65 -11.29 20.50
C LYS A 47 22.47 -11.14 21.78
N ALA A 48 23.58 -11.85 21.90
CA ALA A 48 24.47 -11.75 23.05
C ALA A 48 25.21 -10.40 23.11
N GLU A 49 25.62 -9.85 21.98
CA GLU A 49 26.25 -8.51 21.90
C GLU A 49 25.33 -7.37 22.38
N ARG A 50 24.00 -7.63 22.53
CA ARG A 50 23.01 -6.66 22.98
C ARG A 50 22.58 -6.81 24.45
N ILE A 51 23.22 -7.71 25.22
CA ILE A 51 22.96 -7.80 26.65
C ILE A 51 23.79 -6.69 27.32
N PRO A 52 23.14 -5.71 28.00
CA PRO A 52 23.89 -4.70 28.78
C PRO A 52 24.64 -5.36 29.94
N GLU A 53 25.81 -4.85 30.27
CA GLU A 53 26.46 -5.17 31.54
C GLU A 53 25.60 -4.66 32.71
N ASP A 54 25.65 -5.34 33.85
CA ASP A 54 24.71 -5.26 34.99
C ASP A 54 24.59 -3.90 35.72
N ASP A 55 25.15 -2.81 35.19
CA ASP A 55 25.13 -1.47 35.84
C ASP A 55 24.09 -0.50 35.27
N ASP A 56 23.26 -0.89 34.28
CA ASP A 56 22.23 -0.04 33.66
C ASP A 56 20.78 -0.57 33.85
N LEU A 57 20.52 -1.28 34.94
CA LEU A 57 19.18 -1.77 35.27
C LEU A 57 18.36 -0.71 36.02
N GLU A 58 17.91 0.34 35.32
CA GLU A 58 16.67 1.01 35.63
C GLU A 58 15.89 1.30 34.34
N ASN A 59 14.77 0.58 34.20
CA ASN A 59 13.71 0.74 33.19
C ASN A 59 13.94 0.10 31.82
N ASP A 60 13.84 -1.24 31.77
CA ASP A 60 13.45 -1.88 30.53
C ASP A 60 12.26 -2.83 30.79
N THR A 61 11.06 -2.35 30.50
CA THR A 61 9.89 -3.18 30.30
C THR A 61 9.44 -3.02 28.87
N ASP A 62 9.49 -4.16 28.17
CA ASP A 62 8.79 -4.50 26.94
C ASP A 62 9.49 -4.22 25.62
N THR A 63 10.00 -5.33 25.13
CA THR A 63 10.35 -5.58 23.74
C THR A 63 9.13 -5.55 22.83
N GLU A 64 8.80 -4.39 22.29
CA GLU A 64 8.11 -4.26 21.01
C GLU A 64 8.85 -3.23 20.17
N THR A 65 9.25 -3.67 19.00
CA THR A 65 9.89 -2.97 17.87
C THR A 65 9.96 -1.44 18.01
N ASN A 66 11.03 -0.95 18.64
CA ASN A 66 11.30 0.47 18.75
C ASN A 66 11.75 1.04 17.40
N GLN A 67 10.84 1.70 16.71
CA GLN A 67 11.19 2.60 15.62
C GLN A 67 11.73 3.89 16.21
N TYR A 68 13.06 4.03 16.24
CA TYR A 68 13.70 5.27 16.60
C TYR A 68 13.71 6.21 15.41
N GLU A 69 13.03 7.35 15.52
CA GLU A 69 13.28 8.46 14.62
C GLU A 69 14.68 9.00 14.90
N LYS A 70 15.63 8.74 13.99
CA LYS A 70 16.94 9.37 14.04
C LYS A 70 16.78 10.85 13.71
N VAL A 71 16.63 11.69 14.71
CA VAL A 71 16.97 13.11 14.58
C VAL A 71 18.48 13.21 14.53
N SER A 72 19.07 12.72 13.43
CA SER A 72 20.50 12.61 13.23
C SER A 72 21.03 13.94 12.73
N SER A 73 21.33 14.86 13.64
CA SER A 73 22.26 15.99 13.44
C SER A 73 22.06 17.15 14.40
N LEU A 74 21.08 17.09 15.30
CA LEU A 74 20.82 18.20 16.22
C LEU A 74 21.75 18.07 17.44
N SER A 75 22.61 19.06 17.66
CA SER A 75 23.54 19.03 18.77
C SER A 75 22.86 19.26 20.11
N ALA A 76 23.16 18.44 21.11
CA ALA A 76 22.75 18.66 22.49
C ALA A 76 23.71 19.55 23.28
N LEU A 77 24.74 20.13 22.65
CA LEU A 77 25.68 21.04 23.30
C LEU A 77 25.17 22.49 23.24
N LYS A 78 25.26 23.17 24.39
CA LYS A 78 25.09 24.62 24.49
C LYS A 78 26.36 25.32 23.98
N PRO A 79 26.29 26.65 23.70
CA PRO A 79 27.44 27.43 23.28
C PRO A 79 28.61 27.42 24.29
N ASP A 80 28.32 27.20 25.57
CA ASP A 80 29.35 27.08 26.65
C ASP A 80 29.95 25.67 26.79
N GLY A 81 29.54 24.73 25.93
CA GLY A 81 30.03 23.36 25.93
C GLY A 81 29.30 22.41 26.90
N THR A 82 28.33 22.91 27.67
CA THR A 82 27.50 22.05 28.53
C THR A 82 26.43 21.34 27.76
N ILE A 83 26.00 20.17 28.26
CA ILE A 83 24.95 19.36 27.60
C ILE A 83 23.59 19.89 28.03
N MET A 84 22.67 20.09 27.06
CA MET A 84 21.29 20.42 27.33
C MET A 84 20.60 19.25 28.04
N SER A 85 19.74 19.53 29.00
CA SER A 85 18.77 18.54 29.47
C SER A 85 17.80 18.18 28.33
N ILE A 86 17.16 17.02 28.42
CA ILE A 86 16.17 16.61 27.40
C ILE A 86 15.03 17.63 27.23
N LYS A 87 14.58 18.26 28.31
CA LYS A 87 13.55 19.31 28.24
C LYS A 87 14.03 20.56 27.51
N GLU A 88 15.28 21.01 27.80
CA GLU A 88 15.90 22.14 27.09
C GLU A 88 16.10 21.81 25.60
N TYR A 89 16.56 20.58 25.30
CA TYR A 89 16.73 20.10 23.94
C TYR A 89 15.41 20.08 23.16
N CYS A 90 14.36 19.51 23.75
CA CYS A 90 13.03 19.50 23.16
C CYS A 90 12.50 20.92 22.93
N GLY A 91 12.61 21.80 23.92
CA GLY A 91 12.21 23.19 23.78
C GLY A 91 13.00 23.97 22.72
N PHE A 92 14.31 23.74 22.61
CA PHE A 92 15.16 24.39 21.63
C PHE A 92 14.85 23.97 20.18
N TYR A 93 14.51 22.69 19.98
CA TYR A 93 14.24 22.12 18.64
C TYR A 93 12.73 22.00 18.32
N GLY A 94 11.86 22.55 19.17
CA GLY A 94 10.42 22.55 18.93
C GLY A 94 9.76 21.16 19.02
N ILE A 95 10.36 20.24 19.76
CA ILE A 95 9.84 18.89 19.99
C ILE A 95 8.92 18.95 21.22
N PRO A 96 7.63 18.60 21.13
CA PRO A 96 6.77 18.52 22.30
C PRO A 96 7.30 17.48 23.28
N PHE A 97 7.68 17.91 24.49
CA PHE A 97 8.27 17.00 25.48
C PHE A 97 7.31 15.91 25.94
N GLU A 98 6.00 16.20 25.91
CA GLU A 98 4.90 15.28 26.21
C GLU A 98 4.83 14.09 25.23
N ASP A 99 5.38 14.25 24.01
CA ASP A 99 5.41 13.19 23.02
C ASP A 99 6.63 12.28 23.16
N VAL A 100 7.58 12.63 24.04
CA VAL A 100 8.81 11.86 24.25
C VAL A 100 8.54 10.68 25.18
N ARG A 101 8.55 9.49 24.65
CA ARG A 101 8.34 8.25 25.41
C ARG A 101 9.65 7.76 26.08
N THR A 102 10.72 7.71 25.32
CA THR A 102 12.05 7.36 25.81
C THR A 102 13.10 8.19 25.11
N TYR A 103 14.24 8.38 25.75
CA TYR A 103 15.37 9.06 25.12
C TYR A 103 16.69 8.49 25.63
N LYS A 104 17.73 8.57 24.78
CA LYS A 104 19.09 8.19 25.11
C LYS A 104 20.03 9.31 24.69
N LEU A 105 20.83 9.83 25.64
CA LEU A 105 21.91 10.74 25.32
C LEU A 105 23.07 9.97 24.71
N VAL A 106 23.53 10.35 23.54
CA VAL A 106 24.71 9.79 22.87
C VAL A 106 25.77 10.83 22.86
N THR A 107 26.94 10.49 23.44
CA THR A 107 28.12 11.36 23.50
C THR A 107 29.24 10.72 22.70
N HIS A 108 29.95 11.52 21.91
CA HIS A 108 31.15 11.10 21.20
C HIS A 108 32.33 11.90 21.72
N THR A 109 33.35 11.24 22.20
CA THR A 109 34.56 11.87 22.73
C THR A 109 35.18 12.82 21.69
N GLY A 110 35.11 14.13 21.94
CA GLY A 110 35.65 15.16 21.06
C GLY A 110 34.78 15.51 19.83
N LYS A 111 33.54 14.95 19.68
CA LYS A 111 32.72 15.13 18.48
C LYS A 111 31.31 15.64 18.73
N GLY A 112 30.91 15.87 19.97
CA GLY A 112 29.57 16.39 20.28
C GLY A 112 28.67 15.41 21.03
N ALA A 113 27.48 15.87 21.36
CA ALA A 113 26.43 15.10 22.02
C ALA A 113 25.11 15.34 21.31
N TYR A 114 24.24 14.33 21.29
CA TYR A 114 22.86 14.44 20.78
C TYR A 114 21.94 13.49 21.51
N TYR A 115 20.64 13.76 21.47
CA TYR A 115 19.64 12.85 22.00
C TYR A 115 19.07 11.96 20.88
N ASN A 116 19.08 10.64 21.11
CA ASN A 116 18.18 9.74 20.41
C ASN A 116 16.85 9.78 21.16
N ILE A 117 15.80 10.24 20.51
CA ILE A 117 14.48 10.34 21.10
C ILE A 117 13.56 9.33 20.38
N ALA A 118 12.90 8.47 21.16
CA ALA A 118 11.70 7.77 20.71
C ALA A 118 10.51 8.59 21.14
N SER A 119 9.85 9.22 20.20
CA SER A 119 8.50 9.73 20.42
C SER A 119 7.55 8.54 20.54
N ASN A 120 6.41 8.73 21.21
CA ASN A 120 5.29 7.85 20.97
C ASN A 120 5.18 7.70 19.47
N PRO A 121 4.99 6.49 18.91
CA PRO A 121 4.64 6.38 17.49
C PRO A 121 3.58 7.45 17.29
N VAL A 122 3.69 8.22 16.20
CA VAL A 122 2.60 9.11 15.79
C VAL A 122 1.46 8.15 15.58
N ASP A 123 0.75 7.91 16.68
CA ASP A 123 -0.29 6.93 16.80
C ASP A 123 -1.36 7.31 15.79
N GLY A 124 -2.15 6.37 15.37
CA GLY A 124 -3.34 6.54 14.56
C GLY A 124 -4.15 7.80 14.88
N GLY A 125 -3.96 8.40 16.05
CA GLY A 125 -4.50 9.68 16.45
C GLY A 125 -4.21 10.85 15.51
N TYR A 126 -3.04 10.94 14.89
CA TYR A 126 -2.77 12.00 13.92
C TYR A 126 -3.43 11.72 12.57
N ALA A 127 -3.37 10.48 12.09
CA ALA A 127 -4.06 10.05 10.89
C ALA A 127 -5.58 10.13 11.09
N GLU A 128 -6.09 9.74 12.25
CA GLU A 128 -7.50 9.88 12.63
C GLU A 128 -7.95 11.34 12.73
N ALA A 129 -7.14 12.21 13.33
CA ALA A 129 -7.44 13.64 13.43
C ALA A 129 -7.43 14.30 12.03
N PHE A 130 -6.49 13.92 11.16
CA PHE A 130 -6.45 14.37 9.78
C PHE A 130 -7.65 13.88 8.99
N HIS A 131 -8.00 12.61 9.10
CA HIS A 131 -9.18 12.01 8.49
C HIS A 131 -10.46 12.71 8.94
N LYS A 132 -10.63 12.90 10.26
CA LYS A 132 -11.77 13.61 10.81
C LYS A 132 -11.88 15.04 10.27
N LYS A 133 -10.76 15.76 10.21
CA LYS A 133 -10.73 17.11 9.62
C LYS A 133 -11.17 17.11 8.15
N ILE A 134 -10.70 16.14 7.35
CA ILE A 134 -11.13 16.01 5.95
C ILE A 134 -12.62 15.75 5.85
N LEU A 135 -13.18 14.88 6.69
CA LEU A 135 -14.62 14.62 6.72
C LEU A 135 -15.42 15.87 7.08
N GLU A 136 -14.94 16.66 8.04
CA GLU A 136 -15.55 17.96 8.40
C GLU A 136 -15.48 18.96 7.23
N ASP A 137 -14.33 19.08 6.58
CA ASP A 137 -14.16 19.94 5.40
C ASP A 137 -15.09 19.51 4.25
N ILE A 138 -15.21 18.20 3.98
CA ILE A 138 -16.16 17.64 3.01
C ILE A 138 -17.60 17.90 3.43
N ALA A 139 -17.94 17.77 4.73
CA ALA A 139 -19.28 18.07 5.22
C ALA A 139 -19.69 19.52 4.92
N ASN A 140 -18.73 20.43 4.93
CA ASN A 140 -18.93 21.87 4.74
C ASN A 140 -18.85 22.32 3.26
N ILE A 141 -18.55 21.42 2.30
CA ILE A 141 -18.55 21.78 0.87
C ILE A 141 -19.99 22.15 0.45
N PRO A 142 -20.22 23.38 0.01
CA PRO A 142 -21.54 23.77 -0.51
C PRO A 142 -21.79 23.09 -1.85
N ASN A 143 -23.07 22.79 -2.13
CA ASN A 143 -23.52 22.26 -3.42
C ASN A 143 -22.91 20.91 -3.85
N LYS A 144 -22.78 19.96 -2.90
CA LYS A 144 -22.46 18.58 -3.26
C LYS A 144 -23.48 18.03 -4.27
N PRO A 145 -23.03 17.24 -5.25
CA PRO A 145 -23.94 16.70 -6.26
C PRO A 145 -24.96 15.76 -5.60
N LYS A 146 -26.25 16.11 -5.71
CA LYS A 146 -27.37 15.24 -5.28
C LYS A 146 -27.80 14.25 -6.32
N THR A 147 -27.68 14.65 -7.58
CA THR A 147 -27.93 13.83 -8.76
C THR A 147 -27.19 14.47 -9.93
N ILE A 148 -26.39 13.69 -10.64
CA ILE A 148 -25.71 14.13 -11.85
C ILE A 148 -26.55 13.59 -13.02
N ARG A 149 -26.98 14.49 -13.94
CA ARG A 149 -27.74 14.03 -15.13
C ARG A 149 -26.84 13.22 -16.05
N ARG A 150 -27.34 12.08 -16.48
CA ARG A 150 -26.75 11.31 -17.57
C ARG A 150 -26.83 12.08 -18.88
N VAL A 151 -25.89 11.82 -19.76
CA VAL A 151 -26.03 12.20 -21.18
C VAL A 151 -26.89 11.11 -21.82
N ASP A 152 -28.11 11.44 -22.17
CA ASP A 152 -29.06 10.50 -22.76
C ASP A 152 -28.48 9.90 -24.04
N THR A 153 -28.50 8.58 -24.13
CA THR A 153 -28.20 7.79 -25.31
C THR A 153 -29.50 7.15 -25.77
N ASP A 154 -30.38 7.95 -26.34
CA ASP A 154 -31.81 7.63 -26.55
C ASP A 154 -32.16 6.50 -27.55
N ASP A 155 -31.18 5.90 -28.24
CA ASP A 155 -31.45 5.02 -29.38
C ASP A 155 -31.11 3.52 -29.23
N VAL A 156 -30.71 3.04 -28.03
CA VAL A 156 -30.29 1.64 -27.86
C VAL A 156 -31.35 0.82 -27.12
N LYS A 157 -31.71 -0.37 -27.67
CA LYS A 157 -32.69 -1.27 -27.08
C LYS A 157 -32.28 -1.73 -25.67
N LYS A 158 -33.26 -1.95 -24.81
CA LYS A 158 -33.09 -2.35 -23.40
C LYS A 158 -32.34 -3.68 -23.24
N ASP A 159 -32.33 -4.53 -24.26
CA ASP A 159 -31.65 -5.84 -24.25
C ASP A 159 -30.13 -5.77 -24.52
N ASP A 160 -29.62 -4.57 -24.82
CA ASP A 160 -28.16 -4.34 -25.09
C ASP A 160 -27.43 -3.65 -23.95
N GLU A 161 -27.97 -3.68 -22.73
CA GLU A 161 -27.34 -3.08 -21.55
C GLU A 161 -26.10 -3.87 -21.10
N HIS A 162 -25.04 -3.17 -20.71
CA HIS A 162 -23.76 -3.78 -20.33
C HIS A 162 -23.22 -3.16 -19.05
N LEU A 163 -22.53 -4.01 -18.26
CA LEU A 163 -21.65 -3.53 -17.21
C LEU A 163 -20.29 -3.16 -17.80
N PHE A 164 -19.77 -2.02 -17.40
CA PHE A 164 -18.40 -1.64 -17.68
C PHE A 164 -17.55 -1.68 -16.40
N VAL A 165 -16.62 -2.61 -16.30
CA VAL A 165 -15.62 -2.62 -15.24
C VAL A 165 -14.49 -1.70 -15.65
N ILE A 166 -14.18 -0.70 -14.82
CA ILE A 166 -13.05 0.22 -14.99
C ILE A 166 -12.12 0.03 -13.78
N ASP A 167 -10.87 -0.34 -14.05
CA ASP A 167 -9.95 -0.80 -13.03
C ASP A 167 -8.56 -0.16 -13.18
N PRO A 168 -8.36 1.08 -12.64
CA PRO A 168 -7.07 1.77 -12.65
C PRO A 168 -6.22 1.31 -11.46
N ALA A 169 -5.74 0.09 -11.49
CA ALA A 169 -4.98 -0.53 -10.42
C ALA A 169 -3.50 -0.12 -10.39
N ASP A 170 -2.86 -0.23 -9.23
CA ASP A 170 -1.42 -0.03 -9.03
C ASP A 170 -0.93 1.32 -9.59
N VAL A 171 -1.67 2.39 -9.30
CA VAL A 171 -1.34 3.75 -9.78
C VAL A 171 -0.16 4.32 -9.02
N HIS A 172 -0.04 4.02 -7.73
CA HIS A 172 1.03 4.49 -6.86
C HIS A 172 1.25 6.01 -6.90
N ILE A 173 0.21 6.81 -6.61
CA ILE A 173 0.38 8.25 -6.37
C ILE A 173 1.36 8.45 -5.23
N GLY A 174 2.39 9.24 -5.46
CA GLY A 174 3.53 9.42 -4.56
C GLY A 174 4.78 8.64 -4.95
N LYS A 175 4.75 7.78 -5.97
CA LYS A 175 5.93 7.09 -6.50
C LYS A 175 6.84 8.06 -7.25
N LEU A 176 8.14 7.94 -7.01
CA LEU A 176 9.18 8.65 -7.75
C LEU A 176 10.06 7.67 -8.52
N ALA A 177 10.21 7.88 -9.82
CA ALA A 177 11.19 7.21 -10.65
C ALA A 177 11.83 8.21 -11.61
N LYS A 178 13.10 8.00 -11.93
CA LYS A 178 13.85 8.86 -12.84
C LYS A 178 14.44 8.06 -13.99
N SER A 179 14.25 8.56 -15.20
CA SER A 179 14.62 7.89 -16.45
C SER A 179 16.10 7.57 -16.56
N PHE A 180 16.97 8.35 -15.95
CA PHE A 180 18.41 8.06 -15.93
C PHE A 180 18.78 6.80 -15.15
N GLU A 181 17.90 6.33 -14.22
CA GLU A 181 18.09 5.11 -13.45
C GLU A 181 17.25 3.95 -13.99
N THR A 182 15.98 4.19 -14.28
CA THR A 182 15.01 3.14 -14.54
C THR A 182 14.54 3.06 -16.00
N GLY A 183 14.93 4.05 -16.81
CA GLY A 183 14.54 4.17 -18.22
C GLY A 183 13.26 4.95 -18.47
N GLU A 184 12.49 5.27 -17.41
CA GLU A 184 11.28 6.12 -17.52
C GLU A 184 11.13 7.03 -16.30
N ASP A 185 10.55 8.20 -16.52
CA ASP A 185 10.15 9.10 -15.42
C ASP A 185 8.76 8.72 -14.91
N TYR A 186 8.57 8.81 -13.59
CA TYR A 186 7.27 8.70 -12.96
C TYR A 186 7.20 9.58 -11.71
N ASP A 187 6.13 10.34 -11.58
CA ASP A 187 5.84 11.24 -10.48
C ASP A 187 4.33 11.46 -10.35
N ASN A 188 3.91 12.28 -9.40
CA ASN A 188 2.50 12.58 -9.17
C ASN A 188 1.78 13.16 -10.39
N GLN A 189 2.46 14.00 -11.15
CA GLN A 189 1.85 14.60 -12.33
C GLN A 189 1.57 13.55 -13.40
N ILE A 190 2.54 12.67 -13.66
CA ILE A 190 2.41 11.57 -14.63
C ILE A 190 1.34 10.57 -14.15
N ALA A 191 1.31 10.24 -12.85
CA ALA A 191 0.31 9.34 -12.28
C ALA A 191 -1.12 9.84 -12.55
N VAL A 192 -1.39 11.10 -12.18
CA VAL A 192 -2.70 11.74 -12.39
C VAL A 192 -3.07 11.81 -13.87
N GLN A 193 -2.11 12.20 -14.71
CA GLN A 193 -2.32 12.29 -16.15
C GLN A 193 -2.67 10.93 -16.75
N ARG A 194 -1.94 9.85 -16.40
CA ARG A 194 -2.21 8.50 -16.90
C ARG A 194 -3.59 7.98 -16.51
N VAL A 195 -4.04 8.26 -15.27
CA VAL A 195 -5.40 7.87 -14.87
C VAL A 195 -6.46 8.62 -15.68
N ARG A 196 -6.30 9.94 -15.87
CA ARG A 196 -7.22 10.74 -16.70
C ARG A 196 -7.29 10.24 -18.13
N GLU A 197 -6.13 10.11 -18.78
CA GLU A 197 -6.01 9.63 -20.16
C GLU A 197 -6.53 8.19 -20.31
N GLY A 198 -6.19 7.33 -19.36
CA GLY A 198 -6.62 5.93 -19.38
C GLY A 198 -8.14 5.81 -19.29
N VAL A 199 -8.77 6.49 -18.33
CA VAL A 199 -10.25 6.47 -18.20
C VAL A 199 -10.91 7.09 -19.43
N ASP A 200 -10.43 8.21 -19.93
CA ASP A 200 -10.97 8.84 -21.15
C ASP A 200 -10.80 7.93 -22.37
N GLY A 201 -9.65 7.29 -22.50
CA GLY A 201 -9.38 6.32 -23.56
C GLY A 201 -10.26 5.08 -23.49
N LEU A 202 -10.57 4.58 -22.29
CA LEU A 202 -11.50 3.47 -22.09
C LEU A 202 -12.94 3.90 -22.45
N LEU A 203 -13.40 5.05 -21.98
CA LEU A 203 -14.72 5.59 -22.32
C LEU A 203 -14.88 5.79 -23.83
N ALA A 204 -13.84 6.31 -24.50
CA ALA A 204 -13.87 6.48 -25.95
C ALA A 204 -13.98 5.15 -26.69
N LYS A 205 -13.31 4.07 -26.22
CA LYS A 205 -13.39 2.72 -26.79
C LYS A 205 -14.72 2.04 -26.48
N ALA A 206 -15.37 2.40 -25.38
CA ALA A 206 -16.67 1.85 -24.98
C ALA A 206 -17.87 2.47 -25.70
N LYS A 207 -17.71 3.49 -26.54
CA LYS A 207 -18.82 4.22 -27.21
C LYS A 207 -19.77 3.36 -28.03
N GLY A 208 -19.35 2.16 -28.44
CA GLY A 208 -20.21 1.22 -29.17
C GLY A 208 -21.12 0.35 -28.29
N PHE A 209 -20.98 0.44 -26.98
CA PHE A 209 -21.72 -0.33 -26.00
C PHE A 209 -22.67 0.59 -25.21
N ARG A 210 -23.89 0.15 -24.99
CA ARG A 210 -24.79 0.79 -24.05
C ARG A 210 -24.39 0.40 -22.63
N ILE A 211 -23.80 1.32 -21.89
CA ILE A 211 -23.37 1.08 -20.51
C ILE A 211 -24.53 1.44 -19.59
N ASP A 212 -25.04 0.44 -18.88
CA ASP A 212 -26.06 0.59 -17.85
C ASP A 212 -25.45 0.89 -16.49
N LYS A 213 -24.36 0.19 -16.17
CA LYS A 213 -23.66 0.31 -14.89
C LYS A 213 -22.15 0.29 -15.07
N ILE A 214 -21.46 1.02 -14.22
CA ILE A 214 -20.01 0.98 -14.14
C ILE A 214 -19.62 0.39 -12.78
N LEU A 215 -18.78 -0.65 -12.77
CA LEU A 215 -18.04 -1.11 -11.60
C LEU A 215 -16.67 -0.43 -11.62
N PHE A 216 -16.45 0.51 -10.70
CA PHE A 216 -15.18 1.16 -10.55
C PHE A 216 -14.41 0.52 -9.39
N VAL A 217 -13.25 -0.07 -9.71
CA VAL A 217 -12.41 -0.75 -8.74
C VAL A 217 -11.36 0.23 -8.22
N GLY A 218 -11.49 0.62 -6.95
CA GLY A 218 -10.63 1.58 -6.28
C GLY A 218 -9.75 0.92 -5.21
N GLY A 219 -8.84 1.69 -4.64
CA GLY A 219 -7.77 1.16 -3.79
C GLY A 219 -6.68 0.52 -4.64
N ASN A 220 -6.28 -0.68 -4.31
CA ASN A 220 -5.31 -1.44 -5.10
C ASN A 220 -4.02 -0.66 -5.35
N ASP A 221 -3.35 -0.23 -4.29
CA ASP A 221 -2.14 0.58 -4.37
C ASP A 221 -2.35 1.91 -5.13
N ILE A 222 -3.47 2.61 -4.84
CA ILE A 222 -3.65 3.98 -5.35
C ILE A 222 -2.60 4.92 -4.78
N LEU A 223 -2.19 4.75 -3.51
CA LEU A 223 -1.11 5.48 -2.87
C LEU A 223 0.14 4.61 -2.79
N HIS A 224 1.30 5.24 -2.90
CA HIS A 224 2.59 4.53 -2.88
C HIS A 224 3.10 4.24 -1.47
N ILE A 225 2.64 4.98 -0.47
CA ILE A 225 3.06 4.87 0.93
C ILE A 225 1.88 4.95 1.88
N ASP A 226 2.00 4.28 3.03
CA ASP A 226 0.98 4.21 4.09
C ASP A 226 1.42 4.93 5.37
N THR A 227 2.64 5.43 5.45
CA THR A 227 3.16 6.02 6.68
C THR A 227 3.87 7.36 6.43
N PRO A 228 3.91 8.25 7.47
CA PRO A 228 4.71 9.47 7.40
C PRO A 228 6.21 9.22 7.17
N LYS A 229 6.69 8.01 7.43
CA LYS A 229 8.10 7.60 7.20
C LYS A 229 8.40 7.21 5.76
N ARG A 230 7.44 7.40 4.85
CA ARG A 230 7.53 7.02 3.44
C ARG A 230 7.73 5.52 3.23
N THR A 231 7.00 4.74 3.99
CA THR A 231 7.03 3.28 3.90
C THR A 231 5.69 2.72 3.47
N THR A 232 5.71 1.49 2.93
CA THR A 232 4.50 0.68 2.77
C THR A 232 3.92 0.36 4.15
N THR A 233 2.73 -0.24 4.21
CA THR A 233 2.09 -0.72 5.45
C THR A 233 3.02 -1.63 6.27
N SER A 234 3.79 -2.48 5.60
CA SER A 234 4.75 -3.40 6.23
C SER A 234 6.09 -2.78 6.58
N GLY A 235 6.28 -1.48 6.34
CA GLY A 235 7.51 -0.75 6.71
C GLY A 235 8.62 -0.78 5.66
N THR A 236 8.34 -1.16 4.41
CA THR A 236 9.33 -1.09 3.32
C THR A 236 9.50 0.35 2.85
N ASP A 237 10.74 0.87 2.91
CA ASP A 237 11.08 2.22 2.46
C ASP A 237 10.79 2.41 0.97
N GLN A 238 10.28 3.58 0.59
CA GLN A 238 9.92 3.92 -0.77
C GLN A 238 10.51 5.26 -1.20
N ASP A 239 10.91 5.36 -2.46
CA ASP A 239 11.26 6.63 -3.10
C ASP A 239 9.98 7.38 -3.47
N THR A 240 9.82 8.61 -2.93
CA THR A 240 8.53 9.29 -3.03
C THR A 240 8.64 10.68 -3.64
N ASP A 241 7.64 11.01 -4.46
CA ASP A 241 7.30 12.36 -4.89
C ASP A 241 6.24 12.94 -3.97
N GLY A 242 6.62 13.97 -3.22
CA GLY A 242 5.74 14.64 -2.26
C GLY A 242 5.64 13.96 -0.89
N MET A 243 4.81 14.55 -0.05
CA MET A 243 4.54 14.08 1.31
C MET A 243 3.27 13.22 1.32
N TRP A 244 3.14 12.30 2.28
CA TRP A 244 1.99 11.41 2.39
C TRP A 244 0.64 12.13 2.34
N TYR A 245 0.50 13.28 3.02
CA TYR A 245 -0.72 14.06 3.03
C TYR A 245 -0.98 14.77 1.68
N THR A 246 0.06 15.22 0.97
CA THR A 246 -0.06 15.79 -0.36
C THR A 246 -0.56 14.74 -1.34
N ASN A 247 0.01 13.54 -1.29
CA ASN A 247 -0.36 12.40 -2.13
C ASN A 247 -1.81 11.96 -1.87
N PHE A 248 -2.22 11.93 -0.59
CA PHE A 248 -3.60 11.66 -0.20
C PHE A 248 -4.59 12.68 -0.80
N LEU A 249 -4.25 13.97 -0.72
CA LEU A 249 -5.12 15.03 -1.27
C LEU A 249 -5.21 14.93 -2.81
N ILE A 250 -4.10 14.62 -3.49
CA ILE A 250 -4.07 14.39 -4.95
C ILE A 250 -4.98 13.20 -5.32
N ALA A 251 -4.86 12.08 -4.62
CA ALA A 251 -5.68 10.90 -4.86
C ALA A 251 -7.18 11.18 -4.61
N LYS A 252 -7.49 11.91 -3.54
CA LYS A 252 -8.86 12.32 -3.22
C LYS A 252 -9.47 13.16 -4.35
N GLU A 253 -8.75 14.17 -4.83
CA GLU A 253 -9.22 15.03 -5.91
C GLU A 253 -9.39 14.26 -7.22
N LEU A 254 -8.44 13.39 -7.53
CA LEU A 254 -8.51 12.53 -8.72
C LEU A 254 -9.73 11.60 -8.68
N TYR A 255 -9.99 10.91 -7.57
CA TYR A 255 -11.16 10.05 -7.46
C TYR A 255 -12.48 10.81 -7.55
N ILE A 256 -12.57 12.00 -6.93
CA ILE A 256 -13.76 12.87 -7.05
C ILE A 256 -13.99 13.26 -8.51
N GLU A 257 -12.93 13.68 -9.21
CA GLU A 257 -13.00 14.05 -10.64
C GLU A 257 -13.47 12.87 -11.51
N ILE A 258 -12.81 11.71 -11.38
CA ILE A 258 -13.11 10.53 -12.18
C ILE A 258 -14.53 10.02 -11.92
N LEU A 259 -14.91 9.84 -10.65
CA LEU A 259 -16.26 9.36 -10.32
C LEU A 259 -17.35 10.35 -10.78
N THR A 260 -17.12 11.66 -10.64
CA THR A 260 -18.04 12.68 -11.18
C THR A 260 -18.18 12.58 -12.70
N LYS A 261 -17.13 12.22 -13.43
CA LYS A 261 -17.16 11.97 -14.87
C LYS A 261 -17.95 10.69 -15.18
N LEU A 262 -17.67 9.60 -14.47
CA LEU A 262 -18.29 8.29 -14.71
C LEU A 262 -19.81 8.29 -14.43
N VAL A 263 -20.26 8.95 -13.37
CA VAL A 263 -21.69 9.06 -13.01
C VAL A 263 -22.50 9.75 -14.12
N LYS A 264 -21.87 10.58 -14.97
CA LYS A 264 -22.54 11.18 -16.15
C LYS A 264 -22.79 10.15 -17.26
N VAL A 265 -22.06 9.03 -17.25
CA VAL A 265 -22.19 7.96 -18.26
C VAL A 265 -23.20 6.93 -17.83
N ALA A 266 -23.06 6.38 -16.62
CA ALA A 266 -23.92 5.36 -16.07
C ALA A 266 -23.95 5.43 -14.53
N ASP A 267 -24.83 4.64 -13.88
CA ASP A 267 -24.73 4.46 -12.43
C ASP A 267 -23.44 3.74 -12.08
N VAL A 268 -22.79 4.20 -11.00
CA VAL A 268 -21.49 3.67 -10.58
C VAL A 268 -21.64 2.84 -9.32
N HIS A 269 -20.99 1.70 -9.29
CA HIS A 269 -20.68 0.99 -8.05
C HIS A 269 -19.18 1.05 -7.81
N PHE A 270 -18.77 1.71 -6.72
CA PHE A 270 -17.39 1.80 -6.31
C PHE A 270 -17.08 0.68 -5.33
N VAL A 271 -16.02 -0.09 -5.58
CA VAL A 271 -15.49 -1.06 -4.62
C VAL A 271 -14.09 -0.66 -4.21
N PHE A 272 -13.79 -0.79 -2.92
CA PHE A 272 -12.45 -0.57 -2.36
C PHE A 272 -11.78 -1.91 -2.07
N ASN A 273 -10.60 -2.15 -2.64
CA ASN A 273 -9.74 -3.27 -2.29
C ASN A 273 -8.54 -2.76 -1.47
N PRO A 274 -8.39 -3.21 -0.21
CA PRO A 274 -7.20 -2.93 0.58
C PRO A 274 -5.96 -3.56 -0.06
N SER A 275 -4.80 -2.93 0.09
CA SER A 275 -3.56 -3.31 -0.55
C SER A 275 -2.34 -3.06 0.34
N ASN A 276 -1.17 -3.59 -0.06
CA ASN A 276 0.00 -3.61 0.81
C ASN A 276 0.77 -2.28 0.86
N HIS A 277 0.58 -1.37 -0.09
CA HIS A 277 1.21 -0.05 -0.06
C HIS A 277 0.44 0.98 0.75
N ASP A 278 -0.90 0.87 0.82
CA ASP A 278 -1.77 1.91 1.36
C ASP A 278 -2.97 1.38 2.17
N TYR A 279 -2.77 0.29 2.91
CA TYR A 279 -3.84 -0.38 3.66
C TYR A 279 -4.65 0.58 4.53
N THR A 280 -3.97 1.44 5.29
CA THR A 280 -4.59 2.41 6.20
C THR A 280 -5.11 3.64 5.46
N HIS A 281 -4.24 4.29 4.69
CA HIS A 281 -4.60 5.51 3.97
C HIS A 281 -5.58 5.25 2.82
N GLY A 282 -5.50 4.08 2.18
CA GLY A 282 -6.46 3.65 1.17
C GLY A 282 -7.87 3.50 1.75
N PHE A 283 -8.00 2.90 2.94
CA PHE A 283 -9.29 2.83 3.63
C PHE A 283 -9.85 4.21 3.96
N PHE A 284 -9.03 5.12 4.53
CA PHE A 284 -9.48 6.49 4.81
C PHE A 284 -9.87 7.23 3.54
N LEU A 285 -9.14 7.03 2.44
CA LEU A 285 -9.49 7.62 1.15
C LEU A 285 -10.86 7.12 0.66
N ALA A 286 -11.12 5.81 0.74
CA ALA A 286 -12.40 5.23 0.33
C ALA A 286 -13.57 5.78 1.16
N ASP A 287 -13.41 5.91 2.49
CA ASP A 287 -14.41 6.48 3.37
C ASP A 287 -14.67 7.97 3.08
N VAL A 288 -13.61 8.74 2.81
CA VAL A 288 -13.73 10.15 2.38
C VAL A 288 -14.51 10.26 1.06
N ILE A 289 -14.23 9.42 0.08
CA ILE A 289 -14.93 9.40 -1.21
C ILE A 289 -16.40 9.01 -1.04
N GLN A 290 -16.69 7.97 -0.27
CA GLN A 290 -18.05 7.57 0.06
C GLN A 290 -18.82 8.72 0.75
N THR A 291 -18.18 9.38 1.71
CA THR A 291 -18.77 10.53 2.43
C THR A 291 -19.02 11.71 1.50
N TYR A 292 -18.14 11.97 0.54
CA TYR A 292 -18.33 13.04 -0.45
C TYR A 292 -19.57 12.80 -1.31
N PHE A 293 -19.78 11.58 -1.78
CA PHE A 293 -20.88 11.21 -2.67
C PHE A 293 -22.13 10.69 -1.93
N LYS A 294 -22.21 10.76 -0.60
CA LYS A 294 -23.28 10.15 0.20
C LYS A 294 -24.71 10.56 -0.22
N ASP A 295 -24.86 11.76 -0.78
CA ASP A 295 -26.15 12.30 -1.22
C ASP A 295 -26.39 12.09 -2.73
N CYS A 296 -25.44 11.50 -3.45
CA CYS A 296 -25.54 11.21 -4.88
C CYS A 296 -26.19 9.84 -5.10
N LYS A 297 -27.39 9.83 -5.72
CA LYS A 297 -28.19 8.60 -5.90
C LYS A 297 -27.66 7.68 -6.98
N ASN A 298 -26.77 8.17 -7.83
CA ASN A 298 -26.25 7.45 -8.99
C ASN A 298 -24.93 6.71 -8.69
N ILE A 299 -24.51 6.68 -7.43
CA ILE A 299 -23.32 5.97 -7.01
C ILE A 299 -23.59 5.19 -5.72
N THR A 300 -23.08 3.96 -5.68
CA THR A 300 -23.12 3.08 -4.52
C THR A 300 -21.71 2.62 -4.17
N PHE A 301 -21.49 2.20 -2.93
CA PHE A 301 -20.16 1.90 -2.41
C PHE A 301 -20.09 0.58 -1.66
N ASP A 302 -18.99 -0.16 -1.85
CA ASP A 302 -18.49 -1.16 -0.91
C ASP A 302 -17.08 -0.76 -0.47
N CYS A 303 -17.03 0.02 0.61
CA CYS A 303 -15.78 0.47 1.26
C CYS A 303 -15.43 -0.37 2.48
N SER A 304 -15.96 -1.60 2.62
CA SER A 304 -15.56 -2.50 3.70
C SER A 304 -14.08 -2.85 3.58
N ILE A 305 -13.45 -3.20 4.73
CA ILE A 305 -12.03 -3.58 4.79
C ILE A 305 -11.77 -5.03 4.31
N ALA A 306 -12.80 -5.74 3.84
CA ALA A 306 -12.64 -7.08 3.31
C ALA A 306 -11.70 -7.09 2.10
N HIS A 307 -10.71 -7.98 2.12
CA HIS A 307 -9.70 -8.06 1.05
C HIS A 307 -10.25 -8.52 -0.30
N ARG A 308 -11.36 -9.22 -0.31
CA ARG A 308 -12.03 -9.71 -1.52
C ARG A 308 -13.43 -9.13 -1.59
N LYS A 309 -13.80 -8.67 -2.78
CA LYS A 309 -15.12 -8.12 -3.07
C LYS A 309 -15.79 -8.96 -4.13
N TYR A 310 -17.10 -9.10 -4.02
CA TYR A 310 -17.91 -9.83 -4.97
C TYR A 310 -19.09 -8.96 -5.42
N PHE A 311 -19.21 -8.80 -6.72
CA PHE A 311 -20.26 -7.99 -7.33
C PHE A 311 -21.02 -8.83 -8.34
N VAL A 312 -22.35 -8.78 -8.28
CA VAL A 312 -23.22 -9.49 -9.21
C VAL A 312 -23.81 -8.52 -10.24
N TYR A 313 -23.65 -8.87 -11.50
CA TYR A 313 -24.36 -8.24 -12.60
C TYR A 313 -25.05 -9.31 -13.43
N ASP A 314 -26.36 -9.47 -13.22
CA ASP A 314 -27.18 -10.53 -13.82
C ASP A 314 -26.54 -11.93 -13.70
N GLN A 315 -26.08 -12.54 -14.80
CA GLN A 315 -25.44 -13.85 -14.81
C GLN A 315 -23.93 -13.80 -14.57
N ASN A 316 -23.39 -12.62 -14.23
CA ASN A 316 -21.97 -12.44 -13.99
C ASN A 316 -21.71 -12.25 -12.49
N LEU A 317 -20.79 -13.04 -11.94
CA LEU A 317 -20.18 -12.87 -10.63
C LEU A 317 -18.75 -12.37 -10.82
N ILE A 318 -18.48 -11.16 -10.34
CA ILE A 318 -17.16 -10.50 -10.50
C ILE A 318 -16.54 -10.38 -9.12
N GLY A 319 -15.37 -10.99 -8.95
CA GLY A 319 -14.52 -10.84 -7.78
C GLY A 319 -13.40 -9.83 -8.05
N THR A 320 -13.03 -9.06 -7.04
CA THR A 320 -11.84 -8.19 -7.08
C THR A 320 -11.04 -8.33 -5.81
N THR A 321 -9.72 -8.27 -5.92
CA THR A 321 -8.79 -8.29 -4.78
C THR A 321 -7.44 -7.76 -5.22
N HIS A 322 -6.64 -7.23 -4.30
CA HIS A 322 -5.32 -6.72 -4.67
C HIS A 322 -4.38 -7.83 -5.16
N GLY A 323 -4.31 -8.95 -4.47
CA GLY A 323 -3.49 -10.09 -4.92
C GLY A 323 -2.16 -10.27 -4.20
N ASP A 324 -1.84 -9.42 -3.22
CA ASP A 324 -0.64 -9.51 -2.37
C ASP A 324 -0.70 -10.68 -1.36
N GLY A 325 -1.89 -11.18 -1.08
CA GLY A 325 -2.15 -12.26 -0.12
C GLY A 325 -2.66 -13.53 -0.78
N GLY A 326 -2.01 -14.65 -0.50
CA GLY A 326 -2.43 -15.97 -0.97
C GLY A 326 -1.98 -16.29 -2.42
N LYS A 327 -2.45 -17.44 -2.92
CA LYS A 327 -2.11 -17.89 -4.27
C LYS A 327 -3.26 -17.62 -5.22
N MET A 328 -2.96 -17.09 -6.40
CA MET A 328 -3.92 -16.87 -7.47
C MET A 328 -4.77 -18.13 -7.80
N ASP A 329 -4.14 -19.30 -7.77
CA ASP A 329 -4.79 -20.59 -8.07
C ASP A 329 -5.90 -20.97 -7.06
N ASN A 330 -5.87 -20.40 -5.86
CA ASN A 330 -6.88 -20.66 -4.82
C ASN A 330 -8.10 -19.72 -4.91
N LEU A 331 -7.99 -18.61 -5.60
CA LEU A 331 -9.05 -17.59 -5.66
C LEU A 331 -10.40 -18.12 -6.17
N PRO A 332 -10.47 -19.02 -7.17
CA PRO A 332 -11.73 -19.59 -7.62
C PRO A 332 -12.46 -20.39 -6.53
N LEU A 333 -11.70 -21.20 -5.77
CA LEU A 333 -12.26 -21.97 -4.66
C LEU A 333 -12.69 -21.06 -3.51
N THR A 334 -11.92 -20.02 -3.24
CA THR A 334 -12.25 -19.00 -2.24
C THR A 334 -13.54 -18.27 -2.62
N MET A 335 -13.69 -17.83 -3.89
CA MET A 335 -14.91 -17.21 -4.39
C MET A 335 -16.13 -18.14 -4.25
N ALA A 336 -15.96 -19.42 -4.56
CA ALA A 336 -17.02 -20.43 -4.44
C ALA A 336 -17.49 -20.62 -2.99
N HIS A 337 -16.59 -20.43 -2.03
CA HIS A 337 -16.89 -20.56 -0.60
C HIS A 337 -17.49 -19.28 -0.02
N GLU A 338 -16.96 -18.11 -0.42
CA GLU A 338 -17.32 -16.82 0.19
C GLU A 338 -18.55 -16.18 -0.44
N SER A 339 -18.75 -16.35 -1.76
CA SER A 339 -19.89 -15.72 -2.45
C SER A 339 -21.16 -16.57 -2.40
N PRO A 340 -22.25 -16.06 -1.79
CA PRO A 340 -23.53 -16.76 -1.81
C PRO A 340 -24.11 -16.88 -3.22
N ASP A 341 -23.68 -16.01 -4.14
CA ASP A 341 -24.18 -15.93 -5.51
C ASP A 341 -23.46 -16.86 -6.48
N TRP A 342 -22.51 -17.67 -6.00
CA TRP A 342 -21.77 -18.63 -6.82
C TRP A 342 -22.67 -19.54 -7.66
N GLY A 343 -23.73 -20.07 -7.06
CA GLY A 343 -24.65 -21.00 -7.72
C GLY A 343 -25.63 -20.35 -8.69
N SER A 344 -25.92 -19.07 -8.54
CA SER A 344 -26.91 -18.33 -9.35
C SER A 344 -26.29 -17.71 -10.62
N CYS A 345 -24.97 -17.48 -10.63
CA CYS A 345 -24.28 -16.88 -11.76
C CYS A 345 -23.63 -17.94 -12.66
N LYS A 346 -23.69 -17.74 -13.99
CA LYS A 346 -23.05 -18.63 -14.98
C LYS A 346 -21.61 -18.25 -15.27
N HIS A 347 -21.31 -16.97 -15.32
CA HIS A 347 -20.01 -16.40 -15.71
C HIS A 347 -19.31 -15.84 -14.50
N ARG A 348 -18.06 -16.21 -14.29
CA ARG A 348 -17.30 -15.83 -13.10
C ARG A 348 -15.93 -15.32 -13.48
N TYR A 349 -15.59 -14.14 -12.96
CA TYR A 349 -14.34 -13.43 -13.23
C TYR A 349 -13.73 -12.96 -11.93
N ILE A 350 -12.40 -12.99 -11.83
CA ILE A 350 -11.67 -12.40 -10.72
C ILE A 350 -10.59 -11.51 -11.31
N TYR A 351 -10.63 -10.22 -10.97
CA TYR A 351 -9.63 -9.22 -11.34
C TYR A 351 -8.69 -9.00 -10.18
N ILE A 352 -7.40 -9.16 -10.43
CA ILE A 352 -6.34 -9.03 -9.42
C ILE A 352 -5.27 -8.07 -9.91
N HIS A 353 -4.52 -7.51 -8.98
CA HIS A 353 -3.53 -6.45 -9.15
C HIS A 353 -2.17 -6.89 -8.61
N HIS A 354 -1.33 -5.99 -8.09
CA HIS A 354 -0.06 -6.27 -7.44
C HIS A 354 1.07 -6.75 -8.37
N PHE A 355 0.76 -7.53 -9.39
CA PHE A 355 1.79 -8.12 -10.28
C PHE A 355 2.29 -7.14 -11.35
N HIS A 356 1.60 -6.04 -11.59
CA HIS A 356 1.90 -5.01 -12.58
C HIS A 356 2.02 -5.52 -14.02
N HIS A 357 1.66 -6.78 -14.30
CA HIS A 357 1.67 -7.36 -15.64
C HIS A 357 0.45 -8.25 -15.86
N LYS A 358 0.14 -8.45 -17.14
CA LYS A 358 -1.03 -9.24 -17.52
C LYS A 358 -0.79 -10.73 -17.31
N ILE A 359 -1.68 -11.36 -16.53
CA ILE A 359 -1.92 -12.79 -16.51
C ILE A 359 -3.40 -13.02 -16.81
N SER A 360 -3.74 -14.04 -17.63
CA SER A 360 -5.13 -14.46 -17.82
C SER A 360 -5.16 -15.96 -17.84
N LYS A 361 -5.96 -16.57 -16.97
CA LYS A 361 -6.04 -18.02 -16.83
C LYS A 361 -7.44 -18.47 -16.46
N ASP A 362 -7.94 -19.46 -17.18
CA ASP A 362 -9.20 -20.12 -16.87
C ASP A 362 -8.97 -21.26 -15.87
N TYR A 363 -9.71 -21.20 -14.77
CA TYR A 363 -9.78 -22.25 -13.76
C TYR A 363 -11.18 -22.84 -13.78
N MET A 364 -11.40 -23.88 -14.63
CA MET A 364 -12.72 -24.47 -14.85
C MET A 364 -13.77 -23.39 -15.23
N SER A 365 -14.60 -22.97 -14.30
CA SER A 365 -15.69 -22.01 -14.54
C SER A 365 -15.37 -20.58 -14.12
N VAL A 366 -14.11 -20.26 -13.82
CA VAL A 366 -13.67 -18.92 -13.38
C VAL A 366 -12.51 -18.47 -14.22
N CYS A 367 -12.60 -17.30 -14.82
CA CYS A 367 -11.46 -16.62 -15.43
C CYS A 367 -10.82 -15.70 -14.38
N VAL A 368 -9.53 -15.86 -14.11
CA VAL A 368 -8.74 -15.00 -13.23
C VAL A 368 -7.77 -14.19 -14.07
N GLU A 369 -7.82 -12.86 -13.95
CA GLU A 369 -6.97 -11.94 -14.69
C GLU A 369 -6.19 -11.03 -13.75
N ALA A 370 -4.85 -11.02 -13.86
CA ALA A 370 -4.02 -9.97 -13.30
C ALA A 370 -3.89 -8.82 -14.32
N LEU A 371 -4.04 -7.61 -13.82
CA LEU A 371 -4.05 -6.40 -14.62
C LEU A 371 -2.66 -5.76 -14.69
N ARG A 372 -2.45 -4.98 -15.75
CA ARG A 372 -1.28 -4.13 -15.87
C ARG A 372 -1.43 -2.88 -15.02
N SER A 373 -0.31 -2.36 -14.57
CA SER A 373 -0.22 -1.08 -13.88
C SER A 373 0.06 0.07 -14.86
N PRO A 374 -0.50 1.26 -14.65
CA PRO A 374 -0.08 2.47 -15.34
C PRO A 374 1.19 3.08 -14.75
N SER A 375 1.68 2.59 -13.59
CA SER A 375 2.83 3.19 -12.91
C SER A 375 4.14 2.90 -13.58
N GLY A 376 5.09 3.84 -13.46
CA GLY A 376 6.46 3.69 -13.93
C GLY A 376 7.25 2.66 -13.13
N THR A 377 8.34 2.18 -13.74
CA THR A 377 9.31 1.29 -13.10
C THR A 377 10.17 2.10 -12.13
N ASP A 378 10.12 1.80 -10.83
CA ASP A 378 10.99 2.41 -9.83
C ASP A 378 12.32 1.65 -9.67
N SER A 379 13.22 2.16 -8.84
CA SER A 379 14.53 1.60 -8.55
C SER A 379 14.46 0.15 -8.06
N TRP A 380 13.50 -0.17 -7.18
CA TRP A 380 13.32 -1.53 -6.67
C TRP A 380 12.88 -2.50 -7.77
N HIS A 381 11.89 -2.12 -8.59
CA HIS A 381 11.42 -2.94 -9.71
C HIS A 381 12.52 -3.12 -10.76
N HIS A 382 13.28 -2.06 -11.07
CA HIS A 382 14.40 -2.11 -11.98
C HIS A 382 15.47 -3.08 -11.50
N ARG A 383 15.91 -2.96 -10.24
CA ARG A 383 16.92 -3.83 -9.63
C ARG A 383 16.51 -5.30 -9.61
N ASN A 384 15.21 -5.60 -9.41
CA ASN A 384 14.69 -6.95 -9.31
C ASN A 384 14.18 -7.52 -10.66
N GLN A 385 14.42 -6.82 -11.78
CA GLN A 385 14.05 -7.21 -13.15
C GLN A 385 12.53 -7.31 -13.39
N TYR A 386 11.71 -6.61 -12.59
CA TYR A 386 10.25 -6.47 -12.80
C TYR A 386 9.93 -5.27 -13.69
N GLN A 387 10.57 -5.20 -14.88
CA GLN A 387 10.46 -4.06 -15.79
C GLN A 387 9.98 -4.50 -17.17
N HIS A 388 9.68 -3.50 -18.02
CA HIS A 388 9.27 -3.67 -19.41
C HIS A 388 7.87 -4.28 -19.63
N ALA A 389 7.05 -4.46 -18.60
CA ALA A 389 5.63 -4.69 -18.81
C ALA A 389 4.98 -3.44 -19.43
N PRO A 390 4.16 -3.59 -20.49
CA PRO A 390 3.42 -2.45 -21.04
C PRO A 390 2.57 -1.78 -19.98
N LYS A 391 2.65 -0.45 -19.87
CA LYS A 391 1.87 0.34 -18.93
C LYS A 391 0.47 0.56 -19.48
N ALA A 392 -0.55 0.30 -18.68
CA ALA A 392 -1.93 0.40 -19.16
C ALA A 392 -2.94 0.63 -18.03
N ILE A 393 -4.10 1.16 -18.42
CA ILE A 393 -5.34 1.02 -17.66
C ILE A 393 -6.29 0.15 -18.47
N GLU A 394 -6.94 -0.79 -17.79
CA GLU A 394 -7.76 -1.81 -18.42
C GLU A 394 -9.21 -1.73 -17.93
N GLY A 395 -10.13 -2.17 -18.78
CA GLY A 395 -11.54 -2.27 -18.46
C GLY A 395 -12.21 -3.37 -19.26
N TYR A 396 -13.37 -3.79 -18.79
CA TYR A 396 -14.06 -4.97 -19.32
C TYR A 396 -15.55 -4.68 -19.53
N ILE A 397 -16.08 -5.11 -20.67
CA ILE A 397 -17.49 -5.04 -20.96
C ILE A 397 -18.12 -6.41 -20.72
N HIS A 398 -19.11 -6.45 -19.84
CA HIS A 398 -19.87 -7.66 -19.55
C HIS A 398 -21.31 -7.52 -20.03
N HIS A 399 -21.71 -8.48 -20.84
CA HIS A 399 -23.12 -8.64 -21.23
C HIS A 399 -23.87 -9.36 -20.10
N PRO A 400 -25.11 -8.98 -19.75
CA PRO A 400 -25.85 -9.59 -18.64
C PRO A 400 -25.96 -11.11 -18.74
N LEU A 401 -26.15 -11.67 -19.94
CA LEU A 401 -26.38 -13.10 -20.16
C LEU A 401 -25.17 -13.86 -20.73
N HIS A 402 -24.21 -13.16 -21.37
CA HIS A 402 -23.16 -13.79 -22.17
C HIS A 402 -21.74 -13.64 -21.59
N GLY A 403 -21.61 -13.04 -20.40
CA GLY A 403 -20.34 -12.86 -19.78
C GLY A 403 -19.51 -11.71 -20.34
N GLN A 404 -18.21 -11.75 -20.15
CA GLN A 404 -17.28 -10.74 -20.68
C GLN A 404 -17.21 -10.84 -22.20
N ILE A 405 -17.61 -9.77 -22.87
CA ILE A 405 -17.63 -9.70 -24.34
C ILE A 405 -16.51 -8.85 -24.92
N ALA A 406 -15.91 -7.96 -24.13
CA ALA A 406 -14.76 -7.18 -24.56
C ALA A 406 -13.79 -6.87 -23.41
N ARG A 407 -12.51 -6.80 -23.74
CA ARG A 407 -11.45 -6.21 -22.93
C ARG A 407 -10.95 -4.96 -23.63
N LEU A 408 -10.98 -3.83 -22.95
CA LEU A 408 -10.52 -2.55 -23.45
C LEU A 408 -9.22 -2.21 -22.73
N THR A 409 -8.21 -1.79 -23.48
CA THR A 409 -6.90 -1.45 -22.94
C THR A 409 -6.50 -0.08 -23.45
N HIS A 410 -6.10 0.82 -22.55
CA HIS A 410 -5.41 2.05 -22.88
C HIS A 410 -3.94 1.90 -22.49
N LEU A 411 -3.06 1.87 -23.47
CA LEU A 411 -1.60 1.78 -23.30
C LEU A 411 -0.98 3.19 -23.23
N PHE A 412 0.11 3.30 -22.46
CA PHE A 412 0.91 4.53 -22.32
C PHE A 412 2.28 4.39 -22.96
#